data_0c61a85123ff40a9f363634b72656853
#
_entry.id   0c61a85123ff40a9f363634b72656853
#
_cell.length_a   1.000
_cell.length_b   1.000
_cell.length_c   1.000
_cell.angle_alpha   90.00
_cell.angle_beta   90.00
_cell.angle_gamma   90.00
#
_symmetry.space_group_name_H-M   'P 1'
#
loop_
_entity.id
_entity.type
_entity.pdbx_description
1 polymer ?
#
loop_
_entity_poly.entity_id
_entity_poly.type
_entity_poly.pdbx_seq_one_letter_code
_entity_poly.pdbx_strand_id
1 'polypeptide(L)' 'MNETDPARPRSRLEIARQAFKEFYAPCFWSYRDDLEITEEKIPFIIRRLRLHGGHKGYRIAAELCR' A
#
# COMPACT_ATOMS: atom_id res chain seq x y z
N MET A 1 -2.79 16.86 -16.11
CA MET A 1 -2.22 16.24 -15.90
C MET A 1 -2.50 15.09 -15.67
N ASN A 2 -1.96 14.35 -15.64
CA ASN A 2 -2.25 13.15 -15.66
C ASN A 2 -1.47 12.38 -14.79
N GLU A 3 -1.97 12.00 -13.74
CA GLU A 3 -1.25 11.27 -12.83
C GLU A 3 -0.98 9.90 -13.29
N THR A 4 -1.46 9.54 -14.38
CA THR A 4 -1.20 8.21 -14.88
C THR A 4 -0.06 8.17 -15.87
N ASP A 5 0.72 9.21 -15.94
CA ASP A 5 1.88 9.23 -16.79
C ASP A 5 2.83 8.10 -16.39
N PRO A 6 3.05 7.11 -17.24
CA PRO A 6 3.87 5.95 -16.87
C PRO A 6 5.34 6.28 -16.65
N ALA A 7 5.79 7.42 -17.13
CA ALA A 7 7.16 7.81 -16.90
C ALA A 7 7.37 8.41 -15.53
N ARG A 8 6.26 8.70 -14.82
CA ARG A 8 6.36 9.33 -13.55
C ARG A 8 6.30 8.31 -12.46
N PRO A 9 7.21 8.27 -11.51
CA PRO A 9 7.13 7.33 -10.40
C PRO A 9 5.93 7.66 -9.52
N ARG A 10 5.29 6.61 -9.01
CA ARG A 10 4.19 6.82 -8.11
C ARG A 10 4.71 7.26 -6.77
N SER A 11 3.97 8.10 -6.09
CA SER A 11 4.33 8.50 -4.75
C SER A 11 4.09 7.32 -3.81
N ARG A 12 4.79 7.33 -2.67
CA ARG A 12 4.62 6.29 -1.69
C ARG A 12 3.18 6.25 -1.18
N LEU A 13 2.58 7.42 -1.05
CA LEU A 13 1.21 7.48 -0.57
C LEU A 13 0.24 6.83 -1.54
N GLU A 14 0.46 7.03 -2.83
CA GLU A 14 -0.39 6.40 -3.83
C GLU A 14 -0.25 4.89 -3.80
N ILE A 15 0.99 4.41 -3.68
CA ILE A 15 1.23 2.99 -3.61
C ILE A 15 0.57 2.40 -2.37
N ALA A 16 0.66 3.11 -1.26
CA ALA A 16 0.07 2.64 -0.01
C ALA A 16 -1.45 2.56 -0.12
N ARG A 17 -2.06 3.55 -0.73
CA ARG A 17 -3.51 3.55 -0.91
C ARG A 17 -3.96 2.39 -1.79
N GLN A 18 -3.24 2.18 -2.86
CA GLN A 18 -3.55 1.10 -3.77
C GLN A 18 -3.41 -0.25 -3.06
N ALA A 19 -2.34 -0.41 -2.29
CA ALA A 19 -2.10 -1.64 -1.57
C ALA A 19 -3.20 -1.90 -0.54
N PHE A 20 -3.65 -0.86 0.13
CA PHE A 20 -4.72 -1.01 1.11
C PHE A 20 -5.98 -1.56 0.45
N LYS A 21 -6.31 -1.05 -0.71
CA LYS A 21 -7.48 -1.52 -1.43
C LYS A 21 -7.31 -2.94 -1.95
N GLU A 22 -6.20 -3.20 -2.58
CA GLU A 22 -5.97 -4.51 -3.19
C GLU A 22 -5.83 -5.63 -2.18
N PHE A 23 -5.21 -5.34 -1.06
CA PHE A 23 -4.96 -6.36 -0.06
C PHE A 23 -5.84 -6.22 1.15
N TYR A 24 -6.96 -5.55 1.01
CA TYR A 24 -7.81 -5.31 2.16
C TYR A 24 -8.23 -6.62 2.84
N ALA A 25 -8.71 -7.57 2.08
CA ALA A 25 -9.21 -8.82 2.65
C ALA A 25 -8.12 -9.58 3.43
N PRO A 26 -6.94 -9.85 2.83
CA PRO A 26 -5.95 -10.64 3.56
C PRO A 26 -5.14 -9.86 4.58
N CYS A 27 -4.98 -8.55 4.38
CA CYS A 27 -4.05 -7.80 5.23
C CYS A 27 -4.71 -6.80 6.16
N PHE A 28 -5.83 -6.26 5.77
CA PHE A 28 -6.44 -5.15 6.51
C PHE A 28 -7.89 -5.40 6.88
N TRP A 29 -8.29 -6.63 6.92
CA TRP A 29 -9.69 -6.99 7.13
C TRP A 29 -10.25 -6.49 8.46
N SER A 30 -9.39 -6.29 9.44
CA SER A 30 -9.85 -5.83 10.74
C SER A 30 -10.00 -4.32 10.81
N TYR A 31 -9.71 -3.63 9.73
CA TYR A 31 -9.82 -2.17 9.71
C TYR A 31 -10.96 -1.76 8.80
N ARG A 32 -11.41 -0.53 8.95
CA ARG A 32 -12.47 -0.03 8.10
C ARG A 32 -11.94 0.17 6.69
N ASP A 33 -12.78 -0.14 5.71
CA ASP A 33 -12.36 -0.02 4.32
C ASP A 33 -12.26 1.43 3.88
N ASP A 34 -12.82 2.37 4.66
CA ASP A 34 -12.73 3.77 4.34
C ASP A 34 -11.64 4.47 5.16
N LEU A 35 -10.75 3.71 5.75
CA LEU A 35 -9.65 4.28 6.51
C LEU A 35 -8.80 5.17 5.62
N GLU A 36 -8.51 6.37 6.10
CA GLU A 36 -7.69 7.28 5.33
C GLU A 36 -6.22 6.92 5.48
N ILE A 37 -5.56 6.75 4.35
CA ILE A 37 -4.16 6.37 4.35
C ILE A 37 -3.31 7.62 4.29
N THR A 38 -2.45 7.80 5.28
CA THR A 38 -1.56 8.94 5.37
C THR A 38 -0.13 8.47 5.47
N GLU A 39 0.81 9.41 5.40
CA GLU A 39 2.22 9.07 5.49
C GLU A 39 2.54 8.35 6.79
N GLU A 40 1.86 8.73 7.84
CA GLU A 40 2.11 8.12 9.14
C GLU A 40 1.76 6.64 9.17
N LYS A 41 0.86 6.23 8.30
CA LYS A 41 0.40 4.86 8.27
C LYS A 41 1.21 3.96 7.36
N ILE A 42 2.12 4.54 6.59
CA ILE A 42 2.89 3.74 5.66
C ILE A 42 3.71 2.64 6.33
N PRO A 43 4.42 2.90 7.43
CA PRO A 43 5.14 1.81 8.10
C PRO A 43 4.23 0.67 8.54
N PHE A 44 3.05 1.01 8.98
CA PHE A 44 2.07 0.02 9.38
C PHE A 44 1.61 -0.80 8.18
N ILE A 45 1.39 -0.15 7.05
CA ILE A 45 0.98 -0.85 5.84
C ILE A 45 2.07 -1.81 5.36
N ILE A 46 3.31 -1.35 5.38
CA ILE A 46 4.44 -2.18 5.02
C ILE A 46 4.46 -3.45 5.86
N ARG A 47 4.27 -3.29 7.14
CA ARG A 47 4.31 -4.42 8.05
C ARG A 47 3.23 -5.44 7.75
N ARG A 48 2.02 -4.96 7.52
CA ARG A 48 0.91 -5.87 7.25
C ARG A 48 1.09 -6.58 5.92
N LEU A 49 1.58 -5.87 4.93
CA LEU A 49 1.83 -6.48 3.64
C LEU A 49 2.87 -7.59 3.73
N ARG A 50 3.89 -7.38 4.55
CA ARG A 50 4.92 -8.39 4.71
C ARG A 50 4.43 -9.61 5.45
N LEU A 51 3.56 -9.40 6.42
CA LEU A 51 3.08 -10.50 7.23
C LEU A 51 1.98 -11.30 6.55
N HIS A 52 1.09 -10.62 5.85
CA HIS A 52 -0.11 -11.27 5.33
C HIS A 52 -0.32 -11.16 3.83
N GLY A 53 0.49 -10.40 3.16
CA GLY A 53 0.28 -10.12 1.73
C GLY A 53 0.89 -11.13 0.79
N GLY A 54 1.62 -12.09 1.32
CA GLY A 54 2.28 -13.08 0.49
C GLY A 54 3.38 -12.47 -0.33
N HIS A 55 3.72 -13.16 -1.41
CA HIS A 55 4.82 -12.74 -2.26
C HIS A 55 4.58 -11.36 -2.87
N LYS A 56 3.38 -11.17 -3.36
CA LYS A 56 3.01 -9.94 -4.00
C LYS A 56 3.02 -8.77 -3.01
N GLY A 57 2.49 -9.02 -1.82
CA GLY A 57 2.50 -7.99 -0.80
C GLY A 57 3.90 -7.62 -0.38
N TYR A 58 4.77 -8.59 -0.30
CA TYR A 58 6.15 -8.34 0.07
C TYR A 58 6.84 -7.43 -0.96
N ARG A 59 6.56 -7.65 -2.23
CA ARG A 59 7.14 -6.81 -3.27
C ARG A 59 6.66 -5.37 -3.19
N ILE A 60 5.39 -5.20 -2.91
CA ILE A 60 4.84 -3.86 -2.77
C ILE A 60 5.43 -3.18 -1.53
N ALA A 61 5.59 -3.93 -0.46
CA ALA A 61 6.20 -3.39 0.75
C ALA A 61 7.62 -2.93 0.48
N ALA A 62 8.34 -3.68 -0.35
CA ALA A 62 9.70 -3.28 -0.70
C ALA A 62 9.72 -1.96 -1.44
N GLU A 63 8.72 -1.74 -2.30
CA GLU A 63 8.61 -0.47 -2.99
C GLU A 63 8.35 0.68 -2.04
N LEU A 64 7.53 0.43 -1.04
CA LEU A 64 7.21 1.45 -0.06
C LEU A 64 8.40 1.79 0.82
N CYS A 65 9.31 0.85 0.98
CA CYS A 65 10.49 1.08 1.80
C CYS A 65 11.58 1.88 1.12
N ARG A 66 11.49 2.04 -0.18
CA ARG A 66 12.56 2.70 -0.91
C ARG A 66 12.71 4.15 -0.67
#